data_88f2443136c4c337cad5a0df9946e1e0
#
_entry.id   88f2443136c4c337cad5a0df9946e1e0
#
_cell.length_a   1.000
_cell.length_b   1.000
_cell.length_c   1.000
_cell.angle_alpha   90.00
_cell.angle_beta   90.00
_cell.angle_gamma   90.00
#
_symmetry.space_group_name_H-M   'P 1'
#
loop_
_entity.id
_entity.type
_entity.pdbx_description
1 polymer ?
#
loop_
_entity_poly.entity_id
_entity_poly.type
_entity_poly.pdbx_seq_one_letter_code
_entity_poly.pdbx_strand_id
1 'polypeptide(L)'
;MNRSRKAARYGRLAEEVAARHYDMDLDHSEFRGVRVDARGPGGRAFDVKAAMSNRKSSKPRFRLWKDQHDVLTAADGGYVFVLYRAVGRGIRVEKIRSVSARSLPSITWGVGGHRGGGSQVKIPPSVGRSESLMRNHRFL
;
A
#
# COMPACT_ATOMS: atom_id res chain seq x y z
N MET A 1 -2.39 20.12 -11.99
CA MET A 1 -1.30 19.55 -12.75
C MET A 1 -0.17 19.13 -11.88
N ASN A 2 0.39 20.06 -11.15
CA ASN A 2 1.53 19.74 -10.32
C ASN A 2 1.22 18.70 -9.26
N ARG A 3 0.02 18.73 -8.74
CA ARG A 3 -0.39 17.76 -7.74
C ARG A 3 -0.33 16.34 -8.24
N SER A 4 -0.88 16.12 -9.44
CA SER A 4 -0.88 14.77 -10.00
C SER A 4 0.53 14.25 -10.22
N ARG A 5 1.39 15.12 -10.72
CA ARG A 5 2.77 14.70 -10.99
C ARG A 5 3.53 14.43 -9.71
N LYS A 6 3.31 15.25 -8.68
CA LYS A 6 3.94 15.02 -7.39
C LYS A 6 3.46 13.73 -6.77
N ALA A 7 2.16 13.50 -6.78
CA ALA A 7 1.61 12.29 -6.21
C ALA A 7 2.15 11.07 -6.92
N ALA A 8 2.22 11.12 -8.25
CA ALA A 8 2.73 9.99 -9.01
C ALA A 8 4.21 9.75 -8.72
N ARG A 9 4.99 10.82 -8.57
CA ARG A 9 6.40 10.69 -8.27
C ARG A 9 6.62 10.06 -6.91
N TYR A 10 5.90 10.54 -5.91
CA TYR A 10 6.07 10.00 -4.56
C TYR A 10 5.61 8.56 -4.49
N GLY A 11 4.53 8.23 -5.20
CA GLY A 11 4.06 6.86 -5.25
C GLY A 11 5.09 5.93 -5.88
N ARG A 12 5.70 6.37 -6.98
CA ARG A 12 6.73 5.57 -7.64
C ARG A 12 7.93 5.37 -6.72
N LEU A 13 8.35 6.43 -6.03
CA LEU A 13 9.47 6.30 -5.10
C LEU A 13 9.16 5.33 -3.99
N ALA A 14 7.94 5.36 -3.47
CA ALA A 14 7.53 4.44 -2.43
C ALA A 14 7.55 3.01 -2.94
N GLU A 15 7.10 2.78 -4.17
CA GLU A 15 7.14 1.45 -4.76
C GLU A 15 8.57 0.95 -4.90
N GLU A 16 9.47 1.83 -5.33
CA GLU A 16 10.87 1.44 -5.48
C GLU A 16 11.50 1.07 -4.15
N VAL A 17 11.18 1.82 -3.11
CA VAL A 17 11.69 1.51 -1.77
C VAL A 17 11.14 0.17 -1.31
N ALA A 18 9.84 -0.06 -1.50
CA ALA A 18 9.22 -1.32 -1.10
C ALA A 18 9.85 -2.50 -1.81
N ALA A 19 10.06 -2.36 -3.11
CA ALA A 19 10.62 -3.44 -3.90
C ALA A 19 12.03 -3.79 -3.45
N ARG A 20 12.84 -2.76 -3.20
CA ARG A 20 14.20 -3.00 -2.72
C ARG A 20 14.22 -3.60 -1.33
N HIS A 21 13.36 -3.08 -0.48
CA HIS A 21 13.36 -3.49 0.92
C HIS A 21 12.98 -4.96 1.09
N TYR A 22 12.01 -5.41 0.30
CA TYR A 22 11.48 -6.76 0.42
C TYR A 22 11.89 -7.67 -0.73
N ASP A 23 12.81 -7.22 -1.56
CA ASP A 23 13.32 -8.02 -2.67
C ASP A 23 12.18 -8.47 -3.59
N MET A 24 11.40 -7.52 -4.04
CA MET A 24 10.30 -7.76 -4.95
C MET A 24 10.58 -7.16 -6.30
N ASP A 25 9.92 -7.69 -7.32
CA ASP A 25 9.98 -7.14 -8.67
C ASP A 25 8.77 -6.26 -8.91
N LEU A 26 8.99 -5.02 -9.32
CA LEU A 26 7.90 -4.16 -9.72
C LEU A 26 7.40 -4.61 -11.09
N ASP A 27 6.12 -4.79 -11.20
CA ASP A 27 5.53 -5.40 -12.37
C ASP A 27 4.32 -4.64 -12.92
N HIS A 28 3.58 -3.97 -12.07
CA HIS A 28 2.42 -3.16 -12.46
C HIS A 28 1.51 -3.86 -13.47
N SER A 29 1.33 -5.15 -13.30
CA SER A 29 0.56 -5.93 -14.24
C SER A 29 -0.79 -6.32 -13.66
N GLU A 30 -1.64 -6.81 -14.53
CA GLU A 30 -2.91 -7.34 -14.11
C GLU A 30 -2.71 -8.72 -13.50
N PHE A 31 -3.42 -8.96 -12.41
CA PHE A 31 -3.38 -10.23 -11.71
C PHE A 31 -4.80 -10.60 -11.34
N ARG A 32 -5.32 -11.63 -12.02
CA ARG A 32 -6.69 -12.12 -11.78
C ARG A 32 -7.73 -11.00 -11.83
N GLY A 33 -7.55 -10.11 -12.79
CA GLY A 33 -8.53 -9.06 -13.05
C GLY A 33 -8.30 -7.77 -12.29
N VAL A 34 -7.32 -7.71 -11.43
CA VAL A 34 -6.99 -6.46 -10.73
C VAL A 34 -5.53 -6.12 -10.95
N ARG A 35 -5.23 -4.85 -10.80
CA ARG A 35 -3.87 -4.40 -10.96
C ARG A 35 -3.12 -4.55 -9.64
N VAL A 36 -1.89 -5.03 -9.73
CA VAL A 36 -1.00 -5.10 -8.56
C VAL A 36 0.36 -4.52 -8.95
N ASP A 37 1.10 -4.06 -7.96
CA ASP A 37 2.34 -3.34 -8.21
C ASP A 37 3.56 -4.23 -8.30
N ALA A 38 3.59 -5.33 -7.55
CA ALA A 38 4.83 -6.06 -7.40
C ALA A 38 4.60 -7.54 -7.20
N ARG A 39 5.66 -8.31 -7.44
CA ARG A 39 5.69 -9.74 -7.17
C ARG A 39 6.82 -10.05 -6.22
N GLY A 40 6.51 -10.75 -5.17
CA GLY A 40 7.52 -11.18 -4.22
C GLY A 40 8.03 -12.57 -4.54
N PRO A 41 8.79 -13.15 -3.61
CA PRO A 41 9.31 -14.51 -3.79
C PRO A 41 8.16 -15.48 -4.05
N GLY A 42 8.39 -16.40 -4.96
CA GLY A 42 7.36 -17.36 -5.32
C GLY A 42 6.25 -16.78 -6.15
N GLY A 43 6.39 -15.55 -6.63
CA GLY A 43 5.39 -14.94 -7.48
C GLY A 43 4.19 -14.36 -6.73
N ARG A 44 4.25 -14.26 -5.43
CA ARG A 44 3.15 -13.69 -4.65
C ARG A 44 2.88 -12.26 -5.06
N ALA A 45 1.61 -11.93 -5.22
CA ALA A 45 1.21 -10.59 -5.65
C ALA A 45 1.11 -9.64 -4.46
N PHE A 46 1.68 -8.46 -4.62
CA PHE A 46 1.63 -7.42 -3.59
C PHE A 46 1.23 -6.09 -4.20
N ASP A 47 0.48 -5.31 -3.45
CA ASP A 47 0.23 -3.95 -3.85
C ASP A 47 0.87 -3.01 -2.86
N VAL A 48 1.48 -1.95 -3.36
CA VAL A 48 2.15 -0.98 -2.50
C VAL A 48 1.21 0.18 -2.25
N LYS A 49 0.94 0.43 -0.99
CA LYS A 49 0.08 1.54 -0.57
C LYS A 49 0.95 2.55 0.16
N ALA A 50 0.91 3.78 -0.28
CA ALA A 50 1.75 4.82 0.28
C ALA A 50 0.90 5.96 0.83
N ALA A 51 1.35 6.54 1.92
CA ALA A 51 0.68 7.69 2.51
C ALA A 51 1.73 8.68 2.99
N MET A 52 1.46 9.95 2.76
CA MET A 52 2.36 11.02 3.15
C MET A 52 2.02 11.48 4.55
N SER A 53 3.02 11.49 5.43
CA SER A 53 2.82 11.83 6.84
C SER A 53 2.75 13.34 7.09
N ASN A 54 3.41 14.13 6.26
CA ASN A 54 3.49 15.58 6.50
C ASN A 54 2.53 16.39 5.63
N ARG A 55 1.41 15.81 5.27
CA ARG A 55 0.37 16.54 4.57
C ARG A 55 -0.33 17.48 5.56
N LYS A 56 -0.51 18.73 5.16
CA LYS A 56 -1.03 19.73 6.08
C LYS A 56 -2.50 19.56 6.43
N SER A 57 -3.30 19.13 5.48
CA SER A 57 -4.75 19.22 5.64
C SER A 57 -5.42 17.92 6.05
N SER A 58 -4.70 16.83 6.13
CA SER A 58 -5.33 15.56 6.47
C SER A 58 -4.33 14.61 7.07
N LYS A 59 -4.87 13.67 7.84
CA LYS A 59 -4.05 12.61 8.41
C LYS A 59 -3.75 11.57 7.34
N PRO A 60 -2.60 10.92 7.43
CA PRO A 60 -2.25 9.90 6.45
C PRO A 60 -3.20 8.71 6.57
N ARG A 61 -3.60 8.19 5.42
CA ARG A 61 -4.41 6.98 5.35
C ARG A 61 -4.09 6.22 4.09
N PHE A 62 -4.24 4.91 4.15
CA PHE A 62 -4.04 4.06 2.99
C PHE A 62 -5.40 3.72 2.39
N ARG A 63 -5.50 3.80 1.07
CA ARG A 63 -6.75 3.48 0.38
C ARG A 63 -6.68 2.07 -0.16
N LEU A 64 -7.65 1.26 0.22
CA LEU A 64 -7.78 -0.11 -0.28
C LEU A 64 -9.04 -0.22 -1.11
N TRP A 65 -8.96 -1.04 -2.14
CA TRP A 65 -10.09 -1.32 -3.00
C TRP A 65 -10.56 -2.76 -2.75
N LYS A 66 -11.87 -2.92 -2.63
CA LYS A 66 -12.43 -4.22 -2.27
C LYS A 66 -12.09 -5.31 -3.27
N ASP A 67 -12.24 -5.03 -4.56
CA ASP A 67 -11.96 -6.04 -5.57
C ASP A 67 -10.50 -6.49 -5.52
N GLN A 68 -9.58 -5.56 -5.35
CA GLN A 68 -8.18 -5.88 -5.22
C GLN A 68 -7.92 -6.68 -3.94
N HIS A 69 -8.54 -6.25 -2.86
CA HIS A 69 -8.35 -6.93 -1.57
C HIS A 69 -8.86 -8.37 -1.64
N ASP A 70 -10.02 -8.58 -2.28
CA ASP A 70 -10.58 -9.92 -2.41
C ASP A 70 -9.64 -10.83 -3.20
N VAL A 71 -9.06 -10.31 -4.28
CA VAL A 71 -8.14 -11.08 -5.09
C VAL A 71 -6.87 -11.41 -4.31
N LEU A 72 -6.31 -10.42 -3.63
CA LEU A 72 -5.09 -10.64 -2.86
C LEU A 72 -5.31 -11.63 -1.73
N THR A 73 -6.46 -11.54 -1.06
CA THR A 73 -6.78 -12.47 0.01
C THR A 73 -6.87 -13.90 -0.53
N ALA A 74 -7.59 -14.07 -1.64
CA ALA A 74 -7.78 -15.39 -2.22
C ALA A 74 -6.47 -15.99 -2.72
N ALA A 75 -5.56 -15.16 -3.17
CA ALA A 75 -4.30 -15.61 -3.76
C ALA A 75 -3.16 -15.65 -2.75
N ASP A 76 -3.44 -15.40 -1.49
CA ASP A 76 -2.43 -15.34 -0.44
C ASP A 76 -1.39 -14.25 -0.72
N GLY A 77 -1.86 -13.16 -1.30
CA GLY A 77 -1.02 -12.00 -1.55
C GLY A 77 -1.06 -11.03 -0.39
N GLY A 78 -0.50 -9.85 -0.60
CA GLY A 78 -0.44 -8.90 0.48
C GLY A 78 -0.23 -7.47 0.03
N TYR A 79 0.07 -6.65 1.00
CA TYR A 79 0.34 -5.23 0.80
C TYR A 79 1.70 -4.88 1.38
N VAL A 80 2.31 -3.87 0.80
CA VAL A 80 3.40 -3.17 1.48
C VAL A 80 2.90 -1.78 1.77
N PHE A 81 2.84 -1.42 3.04
CA PHE A 81 2.41 -0.10 3.46
C PHE A 81 3.62 0.77 3.73
N VAL A 82 3.66 1.92 3.07
CA VAL A 82 4.78 2.85 3.19
C VAL A 82 4.26 4.18 3.70
N LEU A 83 4.65 4.54 4.91
CA LEU A 83 4.36 5.86 5.45
C LEU A 83 5.60 6.70 5.25
N TYR A 84 5.48 7.79 4.52
CA TYR A 84 6.64 8.58 4.16
C TYR A 84 6.41 10.06 4.41
N ARG A 85 7.52 10.77 4.54
CA ARG A 85 7.54 12.20 4.60
C ARG A 85 8.09 12.72 3.29
N ALA A 86 7.40 13.68 2.68
CA ALA A 86 7.89 14.28 1.46
C ALA A 86 9.00 15.28 1.82
N VAL A 87 10.13 15.16 1.15
CA VAL A 87 11.27 16.03 1.37
C VAL A 87 11.76 16.49 0.01
N GLY A 88 11.39 17.71 -0.38
CA GLY A 88 11.70 18.19 -1.70
C GLY A 88 11.11 17.30 -2.77
N ARG A 89 11.92 16.79 -3.66
CA ARG A 89 11.45 15.91 -4.73
C ARG A 89 11.52 14.44 -4.35
N GLY A 90 12.01 14.15 -3.17
CA GLY A 90 12.15 12.77 -2.71
C GLY A 90 11.29 12.47 -1.53
N ILE A 91 11.51 11.32 -0.96
CA ILE A 91 10.77 10.89 0.22
C ILE A 91 11.73 10.36 1.27
N ARG A 92 11.28 10.47 2.51
CA ARG A 92 11.94 9.78 3.62
C ARG A 92 10.92 8.82 4.19
N VAL A 93 11.24 7.56 4.20
CA VAL A 93 10.32 6.54 4.71
C VAL A 93 10.37 6.56 6.23
N GLU A 94 9.19 6.71 6.84
CA GLU A 94 9.07 6.70 8.29
C GLU A 94 8.70 5.34 8.80
N LYS A 95 7.85 4.62 8.09
CA LYS A 95 7.48 3.25 8.43
C LYS A 95 7.22 2.48 7.17
N ILE A 96 7.61 1.23 7.18
CA ILE A 96 7.33 0.34 6.06
C ILE A 96 7.07 -1.03 6.64
N ARG A 97 6.03 -1.70 6.12
CA ARG A 97 5.77 -3.06 6.54
C ARG A 97 5.01 -3.81 5.46
N SER A 98 5.28 -5.09 5.43
CA SER A 98 4.61 -6.01 4.54
C SER A 98 3.57 -6.77 5.35
N VAL A 99 2.35 -6.81 4.86
CA VAL A 99 1.23 -7.41 5.57
C VAL A 99 0.49 -8.33 4.62
N SER A 100 0.26 -9.56 5.02
CA SER A 100 -0.59 -10.45 4.27
C SER A 100 -1.99 -9.87 4.23
N ALA A 101 -2.65 -9.93 3.07
CA ALA A 101 -4.01 -9.39 2.98
C ALA A 101 -4.94 -10.07 3.98
N ARG A 102 -4.74 -11.36 4.20
CA ARG A 102 -5.54 -12.12 5.16
C ARG A 102 -5.37 -11.65 6.60
N SER A 103 -4.25 -11.02 6.89
CA SER A 103 -3.95 -10.60 8.26
C SER A 103 -4.62 -9.31 8.66
N LEU A 104 -5.16 -8.58 7.70
CA LEU A 104 -5.85 -7.35 8.05
C LEU A 104 -7.13 -7.66 8.78
N PRO A 105 -7.51 -6.82 9.74
CA PRO A 105 -8.79 -7.04 10.44
C PRO A 105 -9.95 -6.88 9.48
N SER A 106 -11.12 -7.32 9.93
CA SER A 106 -12.32 -7.19 9.12
C SER A 106 -12.52 -5.74 8.71
N ILE A 107 -12.86 -5.56 7.46
CA ILE A 107 -13.00 -4.24 6.88
C ILE A 107 -14.44 -3.99 6.51
N THR A 108 -14.94 -2.82 6.90
CA THR A 108 -16.25 -2.37 6.45
C THR A 108 -16.04 -1.52 5.22
N TRP A 109 -16.50 -1.99 4.08
CA TRP A 109 -16.27 -1.32 2.81
C TRP A 109 -17.29 -0.22 2.59
N GLY A 110 -16.79 0.96 2.25
CA GLY A 110 -17.66 2.06 1.91
C GLY A 110 -18.25 1.92 0.52
N VAL A 111 -19.32 2.62 0.27
CA VAL A 111 -19.91 2.68 -1.06
C VAL A 111 -18.91 3.34 -1.98
N GLY A 112 -18.80 2.80 -3.17
CA GLY A 112 -17.84 3.27 -4.13
C GLY A 112 -17.90 4.77 -4.27
N GLY A 113 -16.90 5.41 -4.38
CA GLY A 113 -16.90 6.85 -4.53
C GLY A 113 -16.95 7.24 -5.97
N HIS A 114 -15.98 7.96 -6.38
CA HIS A 114 -16.00 8.54 -7.72
C HIS A 114 -15.64 7.56 -8.81
N ARG A 115 -15.28 6.39 -8.48
CA ARG A 115 -14.70 5.47 -9.46
C ARG A 115 -15.68 4.45 -9.93
N GLY A 116 -16.85 4.90 -10.26
CA GLY A 116 -17.76 4.02 -10.92
C GLY A 116 -18.13 2.76 -10.16
N GLY A 117 -18.34 2.90 -8.89
CA GLY A 117 -18.90 1.80 -8.13
C GLY A 117 -17.95 0.88 -7.41
N GLY A 118 -16.69 1.14 -7.49
CA GLY A 118 -15.76 0.33 -6.72
C GLY A 118 -15.86 0.65 -5.23
N SER A 119 -15.99 -0.37 -4.40
CA SER A 119 -15.98 -0.17 -2.96
C SER A 119 -14.56 0.06 -2.48
N GLN A 120 -14.42 0.99 -1.56
CA GLN A 120 -13.11 1.34 -1.04
C GLN A 120 -13.17 1.63 0.44
N VAL A 121 -12.02 1.66 1.06
CA VAL A 121 -11.88 2.06 2.45
C VAL A 121 -10.53 2.75 2.60
N LYS A 122 -10.45 3.69 3.51
CA LYS A 122 -9.21 4.34 3.88
C LYS A 122 -8.88 3.93 5.30
N ILE A 123 -7.70 3.37 5.49
CA ILE A 123 -7.30 2.89 6.79
C ILE A 123 -6.14 3.71 7.32
N PRO A 124 -6.07 3.95 8.63
CA PRO A 124 -4.94 4.68 9.20
C PRO A 124 -3.70 3.80 9.24
N PRO A 125 -2.52 4.40 9.38
CA PRO A 125 -1.29 3.62 9.41
C PRO A 125 -1.23 2.60 10.53
N SER A 126 -2.04 2.77 11.56
CA SER A 126 -2.06 1.85 12.68
C SER A 126 -2.85 0.57 12.40
N VAL A 127 -3.72 0.58 11.38
CA VAL A 127 -4.51 -0.60 11.07
C VAL A 127 -3.60 -1.69 10.56
N GLY A 128 -3.88 -2.91 10.98
CA GLY A 128 -3.02 -4.04 10.65
C GLY A 128 -1.83 -4.19 11.56
N ARG A 129 -1.61 -3.23 12.42
CA ARG A 129 -0.55 -3.36 13.41
C ARG A 129 -0.96 -4.40 14.44
N SER A 130 -0.10 -5.34 14.62
CA SER A 130 -0.22 -6.27 15.72
C SER A 130 1.14 -6.33 16.36
N GLU A 131 1.20 -6.92 17.53
CA GLU A 131 2.46 -7.05 18.20
C GLU A 131 3.48 -7.76 17.33
N SER A 132 3.05 -8.81 16.68
CA SER A 132 3.97 -9.57 15.86
C SER A 132 4.43 -8.77 14.64
N LEU A 133 3.52 -8.02 14.02
CA LEU A 133 3.90 -7.21 12.88
C LEU A 133 4.89 -6.13 13.28
N MET A 134 4.67 -5.49 14.40
CA MET A 134 5.57 -4.46 14.87
C MET A 134 6.95 -5.01 15.12
N ARG A 135 7.04 -6.18 15.75
CA ARG A 135 8.32 -6.79 16.01
C ARG A 135 9.04 -7.17 14.73
N ASN A 136 8.29 -7.59 13.73
CA ASN A 136 8.88 -7.99 12.47
C ASN A 136 9.54 -6.85 11.73
N HIS A 137 9.18 -5.65 12.06
CA HIS A 137 9.66 -4.50 11.31
C HIS A 137 10.67 -3.64 12.03
N ARG A 138 10.99 -3.99 13.25
CA ARG A 138 11.90 -3.13 14.01
C ARG A 138 13.31 -3.16 13.48
N PHE A 139 13.66 -4.17 12.71
CA PHE A 139 15.00 -4.26 12.13
C PHE A 139 15.08 -3.60 10.77
N LEU A 140 14.04 -2.97 10.36
CA LEU A 140 14.03 -2.27 9.10
C LEU A 140 14.64 -0.88 9.24
#